data_cf1d2c59468ec3265f95caa4a1e224fb
#
_entry.id   cf1d2c59468ec3265f95caa4a1e224fb
#
_cell.length_a   1.000
_cell.length_b   1.000
_cell.length_c   1.000
_cell.angle_alpha   90.00
_cell.angle_beta   90.00
_cell.angle_gamma   90.00
#
_symmetry.space_group_name_H-M   'P 1'
#
loop_
_entity.id
_entity.type
_entity.pdbx_description
1 polymer ?
#
loop_
_entity_poly.entity_id
_entity_poly.type
_entity_poly.pdbx_seq_one_letter_code
_entity_poly.pdbx_strand_id
1 'polypeptide(L)'
;ENAIDAALGGQVAAVTTAPLNKEALHAAGILFPGHTEIFAARTHAQCSCMLQYSSEVRCVFVTTHVGYTEVPGLLTRERILDTLELGAQAMRRIRGSEPKIGVLGLNPHAGEHGLFGGEEEAVILPAIEAARAKGFDVEGPISPDTAFLPAKRRATDLFVCMYHDQGHIPLKALCFDEAVNTTLGLPIIRTSVDHGTALDIAGLGQANPGSLFEAVKLALKFI
;
A
#
# COMPACT_ATOMS: atom_id res chain seq x y z
N GLU A 1 -11.50 5.39 17.68
CA GLU A 1 -10.44 5.69 18.65
C GLU A 1 -10.24 4.53 19.64
N ASN A 2 -11.26 4.06 20.36
CA ASN A 2 -11.14 2.99 21.36
C ASN A 2 -10.40 1.72 20.86
N ALA A 3 -10.60 1.34 19.59
CA ALA A 3 -9.91 0.17 19.02
C ALA A 3 -8.39 0.41 18.85
N ILE A 4 -7.99 1.65 18.52
CA ILE A 4 -6.56 2.02 18.45
C ILE A 4 -5.94 1.97 19.84
N ASP A 5 -6.63 2.54 20.84
CA ASP A 5 -6.15 2.58 22.21
C ASP A 5 -6.05 1.15 22.80
N ALA A 6 -7.01 0.27 22.49
CA ALA A 6 -6.97 -1.14 22.87
C ALA A 6 -5.80 -1.89 22.21
N ALA A 7 -5.49 -1.60 20.95
CA ALA A 7 -4.36 -2.21 20.26
C ALA A 7 -3.01 -1.69 20.80
N LEU A 8 -2.88 -0.39 21.05
CA LEU A 8 -1.69 0.20 21.67
C LEU A 8 -1.48 -0.34 23.12
N GLY A 9 -2.56 -0.58 23.85
CA GLY A 9 -2.52 -1.18 25.19
C GLY A 9 -2.35 -2.69 25.21
N GLY A 10 -2.22 -3.35 24.05
CA GLY A 10 -2.05 -4.81 23.95
C GLY A 10 -3.28 -5.63 24.30
N GLN A 11 -4.47 -5.02 24.39
CA GLN A 11 -5.74 -5.71 24.67
C GLN A 11 -6.26 -6.47 23.45
N VAL A 12 -5.90 -6.04 22.26
CA VAL A 12 -6.17 -6.71 20.99
C VAL A 12 -4.91 -6.78 20.14
N ALA A 13 -4.74 -7.86 19.38
CA ALA A 13 -3.55 -8.09 18.58
C ALA A 13 -3.52 -7.30 17.26
N ALA A 14 -4.70 -7.00 16.70
CA ALA A 14 -4.87 -6.27 15.46
C ALA A 14 -6.22 -5.56 15.41
N VAL A 15 -6.33 -4.59 14.47
CA VAL A 15 -7.58 -3.91 14.16
C VAL A 15 -7.90 -4.09 12.69
N THR A 16 -9.04 -4.72 12.39
CA THR A 16 -9.57 -4.79 11.02
C THR A 16 -10.75 -3.83 10.89
N THR A 17 -10.67 -2.88 9.95
CA THR A 17 -11.70 -1.85 9.78
C THR A 17 -12.63 -2.14 8.62
N ALA A 18 -13.93 -1.94 8.83
CA ALA A 18 -14.95 -1.81 7.80
C ALA A 18 -14.82 -0.43 7.09
N PRO A 19 -15.55 -0.19 5.98
CA PRO A 19 -15.50 1.13 5.33
C PRO A 19 -16.09 2.22 6.22
N LEU A 20 -15.67 3.45 5.98
CA LEU A 20 -16.24 4.62 6.64
C LEU A 20 -16.74 5.63 5.60
N ASN A 21 -17.81 6.37 5.95
CA ASN A 21 -18.30 7.48 5.15
C ASN A 21 -17.55 8.76 5.55
N LYS A 22 -16.82 9.37 4.60
CA LYS A 22 -16.00 10.56 4.85
C LYS A 22 -16.84 11.81 5.16
N GLU A 23 -18.01 11.96 4.52
CA GLU A 23 -18.92 13.08 4.78
C GLU A 23 -19.47 13.01 6.21
N ALA A 24 -19.85 11.81 6.67
CA ALA A 24 -20.28 11.60 8.04
C ALA A 24 -19.16 11.87 9.06
N LEU A 25 -17.93 11.50 8.72
CA LEU A 25 -16.75 11.79 9.55
C LEU A 25 -16.53 13.31 9.69
N HIS A 26 -16.58 14.04 8.58
CA HIS A 26 -16.45 15.50 8.58
C HIS A 26 -17.64 16.18 9.27
N ALA A 27 -18.86 15.70 9.10
CA ALA A 27 -20.04 16.20 9.81
C ALA A 27 -19.93 16.01 11.33
N ALA A 28 -19.20 14.98 11.79
CA ALA A 28 -18.87 14.78 13.18
C ALA A 28 -17.69 15.62 13.70
N GLY A 29 -17.16 16.54 12.88
CA GLY A 29 -16.04 17.42 13.22
C GLY A 29 -14.65 16.75 13.14
N ILE A 30 -14.56 15.57 12.56
CA ILE A 30 -13.31 14.83 12.39
C ILE A 30 -12.78 15.07 10.98
N LEU A 31 -11.76 15.93 10.85
CA LEU A 31 -11.27 16.43 9.55
C LEU A 31 -10.15 15.59 8.94
N PHE A 32 -10.13 14.28 9.20
CA PHE A 32 -9.17 13.39 8.54
C PHE A 32 -9.71 12.90 7.19
N PRO A 33 -8.84 12.73 6.19
CA PRO A 33 -9.22 12.18 4.87
C PRO A 33 -9.72 10.73 4.92
N GLY A 34 -9.28 9.96 5.93
CA GLY A 34 -9.67 8.57 6.07
C GLY A 34 -9.04 7.87 7.28
N HIS A 35 -9.21 6.55 7.34
CA HIS A 35 -8.69 5.72 8.43
C HIS A 35 -7.15 5.81 8.53
N THR A 36 -6.42 5.78 7.42
CA THR A 36 -4.96 5.76 7.41
C THR A 36 -4.38 6.93 8.19
N GLU A 37 -4.89 8.14 7.94
CA GLU A 37 -4.45 9.36 8.59
C GLU A 37 -4.85 9.40 10.07
N ILE A 38 -6.05 8.88 10.42
CA ILE A 38 -6.47 8.74 11.83
C ILE A 38 -5.53 7.81 12.58
N PHE A 39 -5.22 6.65 12.02
CA PHE A 39 -4.33 5.68 12.65
C PHE A 39 -2.90 6.23 12.78
N ALA A 40 -2.35 6.82 11.71
CA ALA A 40 -1.02 7.41 11.74
C ALA A 40 -0.89 8.51 12.81
N ALA A 41 -1.87 9.43 12.87
CA ALA A 41 -1.88 10.52 13.85
C ALA A 41 -1.98 10.00 15.29
N ARG A 42 -2.92 9.06 15.55
CA ARG A 42 -3.16 8.52 16.89
C ARG A 42 -2.03 7.63 17.41
N THR A 43 -1.30 6.99 16.52
CA THR A 43 -0.16 6.13 16.87
C THR A 43 1.19 6.85 16.83
N HIS A 44 1.21 8.14 16.47
CA HIS A 44 2.43 8.93 16.28
C HIS A 44 3.43 8.28 15.32
N ALA A 45 2.93 7.62 14.26
CA ALA A 45 3.76 6.94 13.28
C ALA A 45 4.65 7.95 12.52
N GLN A 46 5.96 7.74 12.55
CA GLN A 46 6.93 8.64 11.90
C GLN A 46 6.90 8.52 10.38
N CYS A 47 6.70 7.32 9.89
CA CYS A 47 6.55 7.01 8.47
C CYS A 47 5.50 5.91 8.32
N SER A 48 4.59 6.08 7.36
CA SER A 48 3.60 5.06 7.03
C SER A 48 3.39 4.98 5.53
N CYS A 49 2.99 3.82 5.04
CA CYS A 49 2.58 3.65 3.65
C CYS A 49 1.42 2.65 3.56
N MET A 50 0.75 2.68 2.42
CA MET A 50 -0.30 1.74 2.09
C MET A 50 0.31 0.50 1.44
N LEU A 51 -0.10 -0.69 1.90
CA LEU A 51 0.07 -1.96 1.21
C LEU A 51 -1.30 -2.40 0.72
N GLN A 52 -1.43 -2.61 -0.56
CA GLN A 52 -2.53 -3.36 -1.17
C GLN A 52 -2.08 -4.80 -1.40
N TYR A 53 -2.78 -5.73 -0.78
CA TYR A 53 -2.45 -7.15 -0.78
C TYR A 53 -3.56 -7.99 -1.41
N SER A 54 -3.19 -8.84 -2.36
CA SER A 54 -4.01 -9.95 -2.84
C SER A 54 -3.15 -11.20 -3.06
N SER A 55 -3.77 -12.31 -3.43
CA SER A 55 -3.04 -13.54 -3.79
C SER A 55 -2.14 -13.35 -5.01
N GLU A 56 -2.55 -12.53 -5.98
CA GLU A 56 -1.91 -12.34 -7.29
C GLU A 56 -0.96 -11.13 -7.34
N VAL A 57 -1.32 -10.03 -6.65
CA VAL A 57 -0.60 -8.75 -6.73
C VAL A 57 -0.46 -8.14 -5.34
N ARG A 58 0.74 -7.62 -5.00
CA ARG A 58 1.01 -6.88 -3.78
C ARG A 58 1.74 -5.62 -4.14
N CYS A 59 1.18 -4.48 -3.74
CA CYS A 59 1.71 -3.16 -4.06
C CYS A 59 1.85 -2.30 -2.81
N VAL A 60 3.01 -1.67 -2.63
CA VAL A 60 3.19 -0.55 -1.69
C VAL A 60 3.33 0.75 -2.47
N PHE A 61 2.89 1.85 -1.89
CA PHE A 61 2.76 3.12 -2.58
C PHE A 61 3.63 4.21 -1.94
N VAL A 62 4.45 4.85 -2.76
CA VAL A 62 5.27 5.99 -2.34
C VAL A 62 4.37 7.20 -2.10
N THR A 63 3.45 7.47 -3.04
CA THR A 63 2.38 8.47 -2.88
C THR A 63 1.01 7.83 -3.08
N THR A 64 -0.04 8.39 -2.47
CA THR A 64 -1.41 7.88 -2.60
C THR A 64 -2.37 9.00 -3.03
N HIS A 65 -3.14 9.57 -2.17
CA HIS A 65 -4.26 10.47 -2.45
C HIS A 65 -3.81 11.91 -2.79
N VAL A 66 -3.00 12.06 -3.83
CA VAL A 66 -2.48 13.33 -4.34
C VAL A 66 -2.74 13.46 -5.84
N GLY A 67 -2.78 14.68 -6.36
CA GLY A 67 -2.92 14.93 -7.80
C GLY A 67 -1.69 14.47 -8.58
N TYR A 68 -1.87 14.02 -9.84
CA TYR A 68 -0.76 13.52 -10.67
C TYR A 68 0.37 14.52 -10.83
N THR A 69 0.07 15.80 -10.92
CA THR A 69 1.05 16.88 -11.07
C THR A 69 1.91 17.09 -9.82
N GLU A 70 1.44 16.62 -8.67
CA GLU A 70 2.16 16.74 -7.40
C GLU A 70 3.11 15.54 -7.18
N VAL A 71 2.84 14.40 -7.82
CA VAL A 71 3.58 13.15 -7.62
C VAL A 71 5.08 13.33 -7.78
N PRO A 72 5.62 13.93 -8.90
CA PRO A 72 7.06 14.06 -9.06
C PRO A 72 7.74 14.83 -7.93
N GLY A 73 7.10 15.89 -7.43
CA GLY A 73 7.62 16.71 -6.34
C GLY A 73 7.63 16.04 -4.97
N LEU A 74 6.87 14.96 -4.80
CA LEU A 74 6.78 14.17 -3.56
C LEU A 74 7.70 12.94 -3.58
N LEU A 75 8.27 12.58 -4.74
CA LEU A 75 9.23 11.49 -4.84
C LEU A 75 10.59 11.94 -4.32
N THR A 76 11.02 11.36 -3.22
CA THR A 76 12.38 11.49 -2.72
C THR A 76 13.02 10.11 -2.57
N ARG A 77 14.33 10.05 -2.65
CA ARG A 77 15.10 8.83 -2.41
C ARG A 77 14.72 8.19 -1.07
N GLU A 78 14.62 9.01 -0.02
CA GLU A 78 14.29 8.58 1.34
C GLU A 78 12.88 8.00 1.38
N ARG A 79 11.90 8.68 0.79
CA ARG A 79 10.50 8.23 0.80
C ARG A 79 10.32 6.90 0.06
N ILE A 80 11.01 6.71 -1.08
CA ILE A 80 11.00 5.45 -1.83
C ILE A 80 11.64 4.34 -0.99
N LEU A 81 12.78 4.61 -0.37
CA LEU A 81 13.49 3.64 0.47
C LEU A 81 12.66 3.23 1.69
N ASP A 82 12.08 4.19 2.41
CA ASP A 82 11.20 3.93 3.56
C ASP A 82 10.01 3.05 3.16
N THR A 83 9.36 3.37 2.04
CA THR A 83 8.23 2.60 1.52
C THR A 83 8.63 1.17 1.17
N LEU A 84 9.79 1.00 0.53
CA LEU A 84 10.36 -0.30 0.19
C LEU A 84 10.66 -1.11 1.46
N GLU A 85 11.31 -0.52 2.45
CA GLU A 85 11.67 -1.18 3.70
C GLU A 85 10.44 -1.62 4.48
N LEU A 86 9.42 -0.77 4.60
CA LEU A 86 8.14 -1.12 5.24
C LEU A 86 7.45 -2.27 4.51
N GLY A 87 7.43 -2.22 3.17
CA GLY A 87 6.87 -3.29 2.34
C GLY A 87 7.63 -4.61 2.50
N ALA A 88 8.96 -4.57 2.48
CA ALA A 88 9.81 -5.74 2.69
C ALA A 88 9.58 -6.37 4.07
N GLN A 89 9.51 -5.57 5.13
CA GLN A 89 9.21 -6.05 6.49
C GLN A 89 7.84 -6.73 6.57
N ALA A 90 6.83 -6.14 5.94
CA ALA A 90 5.50 -6.73 5.86
C ALA A 90 5.52 -8.08 5.13
N MET A 91 6.18 -8.13 3.97
CA MET A 91 6.27 -9.37 3.18
C MET A 91 7.05 -10.47 3.89
N ARG A 92 8.12 -10.15 4.63
CA ARG A 92 8.83 -11.13 5.47
C ARG A 92 7.90 -11.76 6.51
N ARG A 93 7.10 -10.94 7.20
CA ARG A 93 6.11 -11.45 8.18
C ARG A 93 5.08 -12.37 7.52
N ILE A 94 4.53 -11.95 6.39
CA ILE A 94 3.48 -12.70 5.69
C ILE A 94 4.01 -14.01 5.11
N ARG A 95 5.24 -14.04 4.56
CA ARG A 95 5.80 -15.15 3.78
C ARG A 95 6.77 -16.03 4.57
N GLY A 96 7.38 -15.49 5.61
CA GLY A 96 8.49 -16.15 6.33
C GLY A 96 9.82 -16.19 5.55
N SER A 97 9.96 -15.43 4.46
CA SER A 97 11.16 -15.36 3.62
C SER A 97 11.38 -13.98 3.03
N GLU A 98 12.62 -13.70 2.58
CA GLU A 98 12.93 -12.43 1.90
C GLU A 98 12.13 -12.29 0.60
N PRO A 99 11.45 -11.13 0.39
CA PRO A 99 10.70 -10.89 -0.83
C PRO A 99 11.60 -10.44 -1.97
N LYS A 100 11.24 -10.83 -3.20
CA LYS A 100 11.72 -10.18 -4.41
C LYS A 100 10.88 -8.95 -4.70
N ILE A 101 11.54 -7.80 -4.78
CA ILE A 101 10.88 -6.49 -4.87
C ILE A 101 11.09 -5.89 -6.25
N GLY A 102 10.00 -5.49 -6.91
CA GLY A 102 10.03 -4.74 -8.16
C GLY A 102 9.71 -3.27 -7.91
N VAL A 103 10.62 -2.36 -8.21
CA VAL A 103 10.36 -0.91 -8.13
C VAL A 103 9.97 -0.41 -9.50
N LEU A 104 8.79 0.20 -9.61
CA LEU A 104 8.30 0.73 -10.89
C LEU A 104 8.95 2.08 -11.20
N GLY A 105 9.12 2.37 -12.49
CA GLY A 105 9.38 3.74 -12.94
C GLY A 105 8.16 4.63 -12.74
N LEU A 106 8.36 5.93 -12.78
CA LEU A 106 7.28 6.92 -12.80
C LEU A 106 6.77 7.12 -14.23
N ASN A 107 7.72 7.29 -15.15
CA ASN A 107 7.47 7.66 -16.54
C ASN A 107 7.24 6.45 -17.46
N PRO A 108 6.65 6.65 -18.66
CA PRO A 108 6.57 5.59 -19.66
C PRO A 108 7.93 4.95 -19.93
N HIS A 109 7.95 3.63 -20.10
CA HIS A 109 9.15 2.84 -20.33
C HIS A 109 10.27 3.07 -19.30
N ALA A 110 9.87 3.41 -18.04
CA ALA A 110 10.80 3.76 -16.97
C ALA A 110 11.81 4.86 -17.39
N GLY A 111 11.27 5.92 -18.04
CA GLY A 111 12.02 7.10 -18.46
C GLY A 111 12.84 6.93 -19.74
N GLU A 112 13.11 5.70 -20.20
CA GLU A 112 13.91 5.39 -21.42
C GLU A 112 15.17 6.26 -21.54
N HIS A 113 16.04 6.16 -20.54
CA HIS A 113 17.30 6.93 -20.45
C HIS A 113 17.08 8.46 -20.48
N GLY A 114 16.02 8.95 -19.84
CA GLY A 114 15.70 10.37 -19.72
C GLY A 114 14.88 10.94 -20.88
N LEU A 115 14.47 10.10 -21.86
CA LEU A 115 13.65 10.56 -23.00
C LEU A 115 12.26 11.04 -22.56
N PHE A 116 11.65 10.38 -21.56
CA PHE A 116 10.29 10.68 -21.09
C PHE A 116 10.23 11.31 -19.69
N GLY A 117 11.38 11.63 -19.11
CA GLY A 117 11.52 12.24 -17.79
C GLY A 117 12.82 11.81 -17.12
N GLY A 118 13.22 12.51 -16.07
CA GLY A 118 14.51 12.28 -15.39
C GLY A 118 14.37 11.70 -13.97
N GLU A 119 13.16 11.43 -13.50
CA GLU A 119 12.89 10.99 -12.12
C GLU A 119 13.48 9.60 -11.84
N GLU A 120 13.55 8.74 -12.86
CA GLU A 120 14.17 7.42 -12.76
C GLU A 120 15.64 7.54 -12.40
N GLU A 121 16.39 8.37 -13.12
CA GLU A 121 17.83 8.54 -12.91
C GLU A 121 18.12 9.38 -11.65
N ALA A 122 17.34 10.45 -11.43
CA ALA A 122 17.59 11.39 -10.36
C ALA A 122 17.18 10.89 -8.99
N VAL A 123 16.12 10.08 -8.90
CA VAL A 123 15.49 9.73 -7.61
C VAL A 123 15.29 8.22 -7.42
N ILE A 124 14.69 7.52 -8.42
CA ILE A 124 14.25 6.14 -8.26
C ILE A 124 15.46 5.19 -8.24
N LEU A 125 16.37 5.31 -9.20
CA LEU A 125 17.56 4.47 -9.28
C LEU A 125 18.47 4.63 -8.04
N PRO A 126 18.77 5.85 -7.54
CA PRO A 126 19.50 6.02 -6.29
C PRO A 126 18.84 5.37 -5.06
N ALA A 127 17.49 5.33 -5.01
CA ALA A 127 16.77 4.62 -3.95
C ALA A 127 16.91 3.10 -4.08
N ILE A 128 16.83 2.56 -5.29
CA ILE A 128 17.06 1.13 -5.59
C ILE A 128 18.48 0.72 -5.19
N GLU A 129 19.48 1.50 -5.56
CA GLU A 129 20.90 1.23 -5.24
C GLU A 129 21.12 1.24 -3.72
N ALA A 130 20.51 2.20 -3.01
CA ALA A 130 20.56 2.23 -1.55
C ALA A 130 19.89 1.01 -0.91
N ALA A 131 18.76 0.54 -1.46
CA ALA A 131 18.11 -0.68 -0.98
C ALA A 131 18.97 -1.93 -1.23
N ARG A 132 19.58 -2.05 -2.41
CA ARG A 132 20.52 -3.15 -2.73
C ARG A 132 21.73 -3.15 -1.79
N ALA A 133 22.29 -1.98 -1.49
CA ALA A 133 23.39 -1.84 -0.54
C ALA A 133 23.01 -2.28 0.89
N LYS A 134 21.73 -2.23 1.25
CA LYS A 134 21.18 -2.76 2.50
C LYS A 134 20.82 -4.25 2.43
N GLY A 135 21.06 -4.92 1.29
CA GLY A 135 20.86 -6.35 1.11
C GLY A 135 19.46 -6.78 0.65
N PHE A 136 18.60 -5.85 0.22
CA PHE A 136 17.30 -6.18 -0.37
C PHE A 136 17.45 -6.73 -1.80
N ASP A 137 16.66 -7.76 -2.14
CA ASP A 137 16.56 -8.28 -3.52
C ASP A 137 15.60 -7.40 -4.33
N VAL A 138 16.17 -6.40 -5.01
CA VAL A 138 15.41 -5.36 -5.69
C VAL A 138 15.74 -5.30 -7.18
N GLU A 139 14.72 -5.38 -8.00
CA GLU A 139 14.77 -5.14 -9.44
C GLU A 139 14.10 -3.80 -9.77
N GLY A 140 14.64 -3.08 -10.74
CA GLY A 140 14.04 -1.84 -11.25
C GLY A 140 15.09 -0.81 -11.74
N PRO A 141 14.61 0.34 -12.20
CA PRO A 141 13.20 0.70 -12.41
C PRO A 141 12.54 -0.17 -13.50
N ILE A 142 11.35 -0.70 -13.20
CA ILE A 142 10.59 -1.56 -14.12
C ILE A 142 9.60 -0.69 -14.89
N SER A 143 9.48 -0.93 -16.21
CA SER A 143 8.48 -0.25 -17.04
C SER A 143 7.05 -0.57 -16.53
N PRO A 144 6.23 0.45 -16.17
CA PRO A 144 4.93 0.23 -15.54
C PRO A 144 3.93 -0.56 -16.39
N ASP A 145 3.98 -0.39 -17.71
CA ASP A 145 3.06 -1.05 -18.67
C ASP A 145 3.30 -2.56 -18.79
N THR A 146 4.49 -3.04 -18.44
CA THR A 146 4.85 -4.47 -18.49
C THR A 146 5.00 -5.14 -17.12
N ALA A 147 5.03 -4.35 -16.05
CA ALA A 147 5.27 -4.83 -14.69
C ALA A 147 4.28 -5.90 -14.23
N PHE A 148 3.03 -5.78 -14.64
CA PHE A 148 1.95 -6.68 -14.19
C PHE A 148 1.62 -7.81 -15.19
N LEU A 149 2.46 -8.05 -16.17
CA LEU A 149 2.33 -9.24 -17.03
C LEU A 149 2.45 -10.53 -16.21
N PRO A 150 1.77 -11.63 -16.58
CA PRO A 150 1.70 -12.85 -15.77
C PRO A 150 3.06 -13.43 -15.36
N ALA A 151 4.05 -13.39 -16.24
CA ALA A 151 5.39 -13.90 -15.93
C ALA A 151 6.08 -13.02 -14.87
N LYS A 152 5.95 -11.69 -14.99
CA LYS A 152 6.57 -10.73 -14.07
C LYS A 152 5.91 -10.78 -12.68
N ARG A 153 4.57 -10.84 -12.63
CA ARG A 153 3.82 -11.00 -11.37
C ARG A 153 4.24 -12.25 -10.58
N ARG A 154 4.46 -13.39 -11.28
CA ARG A 154 4.91 -14.63 -10.63
C ARG A 154 6.34 -14.56 -10.12
N ALA A 155 7.18 -13.72 -10.73
CA ALA A 155 8.58 -13.55 -10.34
C ALA A 155 8.81 -12.47 -9.28
N THR A 156 7.79 -11.66 -8.96
CA THR A 156 7.88 -10.50 -8.06
C THR A 156 6.92 -10.67 -6.90
N ASP A 157 7.43 -10.58 -5.70
CA ASP A 157 6.64 -10.75 -4.48
C ASP A 157 5.96 -9.45 -4.02
N LEU A 158 6.56 -8.31 -4.34
CA LEU A 158 6.09 -6.98 -3.96
C LEU A 158 6.46 -5.95 -5.03
N PHE A 159 5.50 -5.13 -5.44
CA PHE A 159 5.74 -3.98 -6.29
C PHE A 159 5.75 -2.68 -5.48
N VAL A 160 6.73 -1.83 -5.70
CA VAL A 160 6.78 -0.45 -5.18
C VAL A 160 6.29 0.48 -6.26
N CYS A 161 5.12 1.05 -6.05
CA CYS A 161 4.44 1.94 -7.00
C CYS A 161 4.67 3.41 -6.61
N MET A 162 4.94 4.26 -7.59
CA MET A 162 5.20 5.68 -7.36
C MET A 162 3.93 6.44 -7.00
N TYR A 163 2.77 6.03 -7.53
CA TYR A 163 1.48 6.69 -7.30
C TYR A 163 0.32 5.69 -7.24
N HIS A 164 -0.83 6.18 -6.77
CA HIS A 164 -2.02 5.40 -6.45
C HIS A 164 -2.47 4.47 -7.60
N ASP A 165 -2.78 5.04 -8.77
CA ASP A 165 -3.39 4.25 -9.85
C ASP A 165 -2.42 3.28 -10.51
N GLN A 166 -1.10 3.50 -10.38
CA GLN A 166 -0.08 2.61 -10.91
C GLN A 166 -0.20 1.18 -10.37
N GLY A 167 -0.60 1.02 -9.12
CA GLY A 167 -0.82 -0.28 -8.49
C GLY A 167 -2.29 -0.66 -8.34
N HIS A 168 -3.19 0.32 -8.08
CA HIS A 168 -4.61 0.02 -7.88
C HIS A 168 -5.32 -0.43 -9.15
N ILE A 169 -4.99 0.14 -10.32
CA ILE A 169 -5.62 -0.28 -11.59
C ILE A 169 -5.37 -1.77 -11.86
N PRO A 170 -4.10 -2.25 -11.92
CA PRO A 170 -3.86 -3.69 -12.15
C PRO A 170 -4.39 -4.58 -11.03
N LEU A 171 -4.29 -4.15 -9.77
CA LEU A 171 -4.81 -4.92 -8.65
C LEU A 171 -6.34 -5.10 -8.75
N LYS A 172 -7.08 -4.03 -8.99
CA LYS A 172 -8.55 -4.08 -9.12
C LYS A 172 -9.00 -4.81 -10.39
N ALA A 173 -8.26 -4.70 -11.47
CA ALA A 173 -8.56 -5.45 -12.69
C ALA A 173 -8.38 -6.97 -12.53
N LEU A 174 -7.49 -7.40 -11.64
CA LEU A 174 -7.14 -8.81 -11.44
C LEU A 174 -7.82 -9.46 -10.23
N CYS A 175 -7.99 -8.71 -9.13
CA CYS A 175 -8.30 -9.26 -7.81
C CYS A 175 -9.25 -8.35 -6.99
N PHE A 176 -10.28 -7.79 -7.61
CA PHE A 176 -11.17 -6.80 -6.97
C PHE A 176 -11.76 -7.30 -5.63
N ASP A 177 -12.25 -8.53 -5.59
CA ASP A 177 -12.97 -9.08 -4.42
C ASP A 177 -12.04 -9.55 -3.29
N GLU A 178 -10.74 -9.71 -3.56
CA GLU A 178 -9.77 -10.26 -2.60
C GLU A 178 -8.82 -9.18 -2.03
N ALA A 179 -8.87 -7.97 -2.57
CA ALA A 179 -7.94 -6.92 -2.20
C ALA A 179 -8.14 -6.49 -0.74
N VAL A 180 -7.01 -6.40 -0.03
CA VAL A 180 -6.95 -5.94 1.37
C VAL A 180 -6.03 -4.75 1.46
N ASN A 181 -6.51 -3.67 2.07
CA ASN A 181 -5.71 -2.50 2.40
C ASN A 181 -5.07 -2.67 3.78
N THR A 182 -3.78 -2.46 3.88
CA THR A 182 -3.03 -2.50 5.14
C THR A 182 -2.21 -1.21 5.28
N THR A 183 -2.25 -0.59 6.46
CA THR A 183 -1.39 0.55 6.77
C THR A 183 -0.12 0.03 7.44
N LEU A 184 1.01 0.17 6.77
CA LEU A 184 2.34 -0.19 7.28
C LEU A 184 2.98 0.96 8.03
N GLY A 185 3.97 0.66 8.89
CA GLY A 185 4.71 1.65 9.67
C GLY A 185 4.00 2.08 10.97
N LEU A 186 2.84 1.51 11.27
CA LEU A 186 2.18 1.69 12.57
C LEU A 186 2.78 0.75 13.62
N PRO A 187 2.80 1.12 14.91
CA PRO A 187 3.18 0.22 16.01
C PRO A 187 2.14 -0.88 16.29
N ILE A 188 1.01 -0.85 15.61
CA ILE A 188 -0.09 -1.81 15.69
C ILE A 188 -0.41 -2.37 14.30
N ILE A 189 -1.03 -3.55 14.25
CA ILE A 189 -1.48 -4.15 13.00
C ILE A 189 -2.84 -3.56 12.62
N ARG A 190 -2.94 -2.95 11.42
CA ARG A 190 -4.20 -2.46 10.88
C ARG A 190 -4.42 -2.96 9.46
N THR A 191 -5.51 -3.72 9.27
CA THR A 191 -6.01 -4.13 7.95
C THR A 191 -7.39 -3.54 7.69
N SER A 192 -7.82 -3.48 6.45
CA SER A 192 -9.10 -2.92 6.04
C SER A 192 -9.60 -3.57 4.76
N VAL A 193 -10.90 -3.56 4.59
CA VAL A 193 -11.52 -3.79 3.28
C VAL A 193 -11.08 -2.72 2.28
N ASP A 194 -11.14 -3.05 0.98
CA ASP A 194 -10.78 -2.11 -0.12
C ASP A 194 -12.02 -1.55 -0.85
N HIS A 195 -13.23 -1.77 -0.34
CA HIS A 195 -14.46 -1.22 -0.90
C HIS A 195 -15.02 -0.06 -0.07
N GLY A 196 -15.93 0.72 -0.68
CA GLY A 196 -16.65 1.82 -0.01
C GLY A 196 -17.83 1.34 0.83
N THR A 197 -18.60 2.29 1.34
CA THR A 197 -19.74 2.06 2.24
C THR A 197 -20.96 1.40 1.59
N ALA A 198 -21.05 1.39 0.26
CA ALA A 198 -22.14 0.75 -0.50
C ALA A 198 -23.56 1.05 0.09
N LEU A 199 -23.85 2.34 0.29
CA LEU A 199 -25.08 2.78 0.95
C LEU A 199 -26.35 2.36 0.19
N ASP A 200 -26.24 2.14 -1.11
CA ASP A 200 -27.29 1.66 -2.01
C ASP A 200 -27.82 0.26 -1.66
N ILE A 201 -26.98 -0.58 -1.06
CA ILE A 201 -27.36 -1.93 -0.59
C ILE A 201 -27.44 -2.05 0.93
N ALA A 202 -27.29 -0.93 1.66
CA ALA A 202 -27.34 -0.95 3.13
C ALA A 202 -28.69 -1.47 3.65
N GLY A 203 -28.67 -2.42 4.56
CA GLY A 203 -29.86 -3.03 5.13
C GLY A 203 -30.56 -4.08 4.25
N LEU A 204 -30.11 -4.30 3.00
CA LEU A 204 -30.73 -5.26 2.07
C LEU A 204 -30.23 -6.70 2.23
N GLY A 205 -29.23 -6.96 3.07
CA GLY A 205 -28.63 -8.28 3.25
C GLY A 205 -27.87 -8.81 2.03
N GLN A 206 -27.45 -7.92 1.10
CA GLN A 206 -26.79 -8.25 -0.16
C GLN A 206 -25.27 -8.00 -0.14
N ALA A 207 -24.74 -7.44 0.93
CA ALA A 207 -23.32 -7.13 1.03
C ALA A 207 -22.46 -8.41 0.97
N ASN A 208 -21.41 -8.38 0.14
CA ASN A 208 -20.41 -9.45 0.09
C ASN A 208 -19.37 -9.21 1.22
N PRO A 209 -19.26 -10.09 2.23
CA PRO A 209 -18.30 -9.93 3.32
C PRO A 209 -16.89 -10.45 2.97
N GLY A 210 -16.65 -10.92 1.74
CA GLY A 210 -15.41 -11.59 1.33
C GLY A 210 -14.16 -10.77 1.66
N SER A 211 -14.14 -9.49 1.26
CA SER A 211 -13.01 -8.58 1.54
C SER A 211 -12.73 -8.41 3.05
N LEU A 212 -13.77 -8.41 3.91
CA LEU A 212 -13.58 -8.35 5.35
C LEU A 212 -12.93 -9.63 5.89
N PHE A 213 -13.35 -10.79 5.42
CA PHE A 213 -12.71 -12.06 5.79
C PHE A 213 -11.25 -12.11 5.36
N GLU A 214 -10.93 -11.68 4.15
CA GLU A 214 -9.53 -11.61 3.68
C GLU A 214 -8.71 -10.60 4.51
N ALA A 215 -9.29 -9.46 4.90
CA ALA A 215 -8.64 -8.50 5.77
C ALA A 215 -8.31 -9.08 7.16
N VAL A 216 -9.23 -9.86 7.75
CA VAL A 216 -8.98 -10.58 9.02
C VAL A 216 -7.92 -11.66 8.85
N LYS A 217 -8.00 -12.47 7.77
CA LYS A 217 -6.99 -13.49 7.49
C LYS A 217 -5.60 -12.89 7.28
N LEU A 218 -5.51 -11.74 6.62
CA LEU A 218 -4.24 -11.05 6.45
C LEU A 218 -3.70 -10.53 7.79
N ALA A 219 -4.56 -9.97 8.65
CA ALA A 219 -4.16 -9.53 9.99
C ALA A 219 -3.52 -10.66 10.81
N LEU A 220 -4.05 -11.88 10.72
CA LEU A 220 -3.50 -13.07 11.38
C LEU A 220 -2.09 -13.46 10.90
N LYS A 221 -1.73 -13.11 9.65
CA LYS A 221 -0.38 -13.35 9.13
C LYS A 221 0.68 -12.36 9.68
N PHE A 222 0.24 -11.27 10.29
CA PHE A 222 1.12 -10.29 10.93
C PHE A 222 1.34 -10.57 12.43
N ILE A 223 0.52 -11.41 13.03
CA ILE A 223 0.63 -11.85 14.44
C ILE A 223 1.64 -13.00 14.55
#